data_a4583692d1c98f81e3c4b17ba0c9d814
#
_entry.id   a4583692d1c98f81e3c4b17ba0c9d814
#
_cell.length_a   1.000
_cell.length_b   1.000
_cell.length_c   1.000
_cell.angle_alpha   90.00
_cell.angle_beta   90.00
_cell.angle_gamma   90.00
#
_symmetry.space_group_name_H-M   'P 1'
#
loop_
_entity.id
_entity.type
_entity.pdbx_description
1 polymer ?
#
loop_
_entity_poly.entity_id
_entity_poly.type
_entity_poly.pdbx_seq_one_letter_code
_entity_poly.pdbx_strand_id
1 'polypeptide(L)'
;VNQPVEKKEPRQLSPDEALRLLEEQARESQSLLAQQPDLEPGVLHYLAQNGAPATRRAVAANTATGAESNLLLADDQDDDVRKILAAKIGRLFPGLLAEEQKQLRDMAIATLEKLAQDQVSEVRAVLAEEIKHHDCVPKPIIKALAFDQNTNVRLPVIEFSPQLDDEALIQLVVASRASAILSAVARRKNLSGDVSDAVATTLDTDAVVTLLTNTDATIRTKTLDRIISQAAEVAEWHGPLVVRADLSQSAIKRLASFVGTALIDTLASRTGLNDSTRQHLKRKLEHRKKLEAKADAAMDAALRTGALTEAFVADAVESCRRDTVVKALAVLAKTDEDAVRRVLASGSAKGAISLVWKAGLSMRVAFQLQTQVMRLSGTALIPARRGIDFPLTEDEMRWHLSFFEIS
;
A
#
# COMPACT_ATOMS: atom_id res chain seq x y z
N VAL A 1 62.04 -27.16 -18.70
CA VAL A 1 61.19 -28.17 -19.31
C VAL A 1 60.00 -27.43 -19.90
N ASN A 2 60.11 -27.11 -21.20
CA ASN A 2 59.05 -26.49 -22.00
C ASN A 2 58.03 -27.59 -22.33
N GLN A 3 56.79 -27.42 -21.89
CA GLN A 3 55.66 -28.18 -22.43
C GLN A 3 55.25 -27.56 -23.78
N PRO A 4 54.97 -28.38 -24.81
CA PRO A 4 54.50 -27.83 -26.08
C PRO A 4 53.10 -27.34 -25.98
N VAL A 5 52.85 -26.10 -26.46
CA VAL A 5 51.48 -25.54 -26.66
C VAL A 5 50.82 -26.37 -27.74
N GLU A 6 49.81 -27.18 -27.36
CA GLU A 6 48.92 -27.83 -28.30
C GLU A 6 48.22 -26.75 -29.17
N LYS A 7 48.58 -26.71 -30.45
CA LYS A 7 47.84 -26.00 -31.47
C LYS A 7 46.48 -26.73 -31.64
N LYS A 8 45.41 -26.19 -31.08
CA LYS A 8 44.08 -26.61 -31.43
C LYS A 8 43.87 -26.38 -32.92
N GLU A 9 43.70 -27.46 -33.64
CA GLU A 9 43.29 -27.40 -35.06
C GLU A 9 42.01 -26.57 -35.20
N PRO A 10 41.87 -25.74 -36.26
CA PRO A 10 40.63 -25.00 -36.49
C PRO A 10 39.49 -25.98 -36.71
N ARG A 11 38.52 -25.96 -35.82
CA ARG A 11 37.29 -26.77 -35.88
C ARG A 11 36.58 -26.45 -37.20
N GLN A 12 36.55 -27.40 -38.11
CA GLN A 12 35.76 -27.28 -39.35
C GLN A 12 34.28 -27.27 -38.97
N LEU A 13 33.63 -26.14 -39.24
CA LEU A 13 32.17 -26.00 -39.08
C LEU A 13 31.46 -26.80 -40.13
N SER A 14 30.36 -27.49 -39.76
CA SER A 14 29.46 -28.06 -40.75
C SER A 14 28.78 -26.94 -41.57
N PRO A 15 28.32 -27.21 -42.81
CA PRO A 15 27.59 -26.20 -43.60
C PRO A 15 26.39 -25.63 -42.87
N ASP A 16 25.66 -26.44 -42.08
CA ASP A 16 24.52 -26.00 -41.28
C ASP A 16 24.92 -25.13 -40.10
N GLU A 17 26.06 -25.43 -39.42
CA GLU A 17 26.60 -24.58 -38.35
C GLU A 17 27.12 -23.24 -38.90
N ALA A 18 27.77 -23.26 -40.06
CA ALA A 18 28.20 -22.03 -40.73
C ALA A 18 27.02 -21.15 -41.14
N LEU A 19 25.96 -21.75 -41.69
CA LEU A 19 24.72 -21.03 -42.08
C LEU A 19 24.06 -20.41 -40.88
N ARG A 20 23.91 -21.13 -39.75
CA ARG A 20 23.36 -20.61 -38.50
C ARG A 20 24.16 -19.44 -37.95
N LEU A 21 25.49 -19.54 -37.93
CA LEU A 21 26.37 -18.45 -37.49
C LEU A 21 26.26 -17.20 -38.35
N LEU A 22 26.15 -17.38 -39.69
CA LEU A 22 25.94 -16.26 -40.62
C LEU A 22 24.57 -15.59 -40.38
N GLU A 23 23.53 -16.37 -40.15
CA GLU A 23 22.20 -15.85 -39.84
C GLU A 23 22.18 -15.12 -38.49
N GLU A 24 22.86 -15.64 -37.45
CA GLU A 24 22.99 -14.99 -36.14
C GLU A 24 23.72 -13.67 -36.24
N GLN A 25 24.86 -13.62 -36.94
CA GLN A 25 25.61 -12.38 -37.17
C GLN A 25 24.80 -11.34 -37.99
N ALA A 26 24.02 -11.76 -38.94
CA ALA A 26 23.13 -10.87 -39.70
C ALA A 26 22.05 -10.27 -38.77
N ARG A 27 21.48 -11.06 -37.86
CA ARG A 27 20.50 -10.61 -36.87
C ARG A 27 21.07 -9.63 -35.87
N GLU A 28 22.26 -9.91 -35.34
CA GLU A 28 22.96 -9.00 -34.45
C GLU A 28 23.30 -7.66 -35.14
N SER A 29 23.79 -7.71 -36.37
CA SER A 29 24.09 -6.50 -37.17
C SER A 29 22.84 -5.65 -37.42
N GLN A 30 21.70 -6.27 -37.73
CA GLN A 30 20.41 -5.58 -37.90
C GLN A 30 19.93 -4.93 -36.58
N SER A 31 20.11 -5.62 -35.45
CA SER A 31 19.75 -5.07 -34.14
C SER A 31 20.62 -3.88 -33.76
N LEU A 32 21.93 -3.93 -34.01
CA LEU A 32 22.85 -2.82 -33.82
C LEU A 32 22.54 -1.63 -34.74
N LEU A 33 22.21 -1.91 -36.00
CA LEU A 33 21.77 -0.88 -36.95
C LEU A 33 20.52 -0.17 -36.44
N ALA A 34 19.52 -0.94 -35.99
CA ALA A 34 18.26 -0.39 -35.49
C ALA A 34 18.41 0.48 -34.22
N GLN A 35 19.52 0.40 -33.51
CA GLN A 35 19.83 1.24 -32.35
C GLN A 35 20.42 2.62 -32.70
N GLN A 36 20.81 2.84 -33.95
CA GLN A 36 21.39 4.11 -34.37
C GLN A 36 20.32 5.23 -34.32
N PRO A 37 20.59 6.36 -33.61
CA PRO A 37 19.57 7.39 -33.39
C PRO A 37 19.18 8.16 -34.65
N ASP A 38 20.07 8.23 -35.64
CA ASP A 38 19.88 8.99 -36.88
C ASP A 38 19.54 8.08 -38.07
N LEU A 39 19.06 6.86 -37.82
CA LEU A 39 18.71 5.95 -38.89
C LEU A 39 17.46 6.44 -39.62
N GLU A 40 17.49 6.38 -40.95
CA GLU A 40 16.38 6.82 -41.79
C GLU A 40 15.09 6.07 -41.44
N PRO A 41 13.94 6.77 -41.30
CA PRO A 41 12.66 6.14 -40.93
C PRO A 41 12.22 5.00 -41.85
N GLY A 42 12.54 5.06 -43.14
CA GLY A 42 12.25 3.99 -44.12
C GLY A 42 12.99 2.68 -43.80
N VAL A 43 14.26 2.77 -43.34
CA VAL A 43 15.03 1.60 -42.93
C VAL A 43 14.45 1.02 -41.63
N LEU A 44 14.10 1.86 -40.66
CA LEU A 44 13.42 1.42 -39.44
C LEU A 44 12.08 0.75 -39.74
N HIS A 45 11.33 1.26 -40.70
CA HIS A 45 10.07 0.65 -41.14
C HIS A 45 10.28 -0.77 -41.73
N TYR A 46 11.28 -0.91 -42.60
CA TYR A 46 11.64 -2.23 -43.14
C TYR A 46 12.04 -3.22 -42.05
N LEU A 47 12.85 -2.77 -41.08
CA LEU A 47 13.28 -3.59 -39.93
C LEU A 47 12.12 -3.92 -38.97
N ALA A 48 11.14 -3.04 -38.84
CA ALA A 48 9.92 -3.32 -38.09
C ALA A 48 9.09 -4.45 -38.71
N GLN A 49 9.02 -4.50 -40.06
CA GLN A 49 8.24 -5.50 -40.75
C GLN A 49 8.94 -6.86 -40.84
N ASN A 50 10.26 -6.86 -41.07
CA ASN A 50 11.01 -8.04 -41.52
C ASN A 50 12.07 -8.51 -40.50
N GLY A 51 12.35 -7.71 -39.46
CA GLY A 51 13.41 -8.00 -38.50
C GLY A 51 13.06 -9.14 -37.53
N ALA A 52 14.10 -9.80 -37.01
CA ALA A 52 13.93 -10.75 -35.91
C ALA A 52 13.42 -10.01 -34.63
N PRO A 53 12.85 -10.71 -33.63
CA PRO A 53 12.32 -10.08 -32.43
C PRO A 53 13.29 -9.12 -31.76
N ALA A 54 14.57 -9.46 -31.64
CA ALA A 54 15.60 -8.56 -31.08
C ALA A 54 15.77 -7.26 -31.89
N THR A 55 15.73 -7.36 -33.24
CA THR A 55 15.76 -6.19 -34.12
C THR A 55 14.51 -5.32 -33.94
N ARG A 56 13.31 -5.94 -33.92
CA ARG A 56 12.05 -5.20 -33.71
C ARG A 56 11.98 -4.53 -32.34
N ARG A 57 12.55 -5.14 -31.27
CA ARG A 57 12.73 -4.49 -29.96
C ARG A 57 13.62 -3.26 -30.06
N ALA A 58 14.71 -3.33 -30.82
CA ALA A 58 15.60 -2.18 -31.05
C ALA A 58 14.86 -1.07 -31.82
N VAL A 59 14.10 -1.40 -32.87
CA VAL A 59 13.23 -0.46 -33.59
C VAL A 59 12.19 0.16 -32.66
N ALA A 60 11.53 -0.66 -31.81
CA ALA A 60 10.55 -0.16 -30.84
C ALA A 60 11.14 0.85 -29.86
N ALA A 61 12.42 0.67 -29.46
CA ALA A 61 13.13 1.59 -28.57
C ALA A 61 13.60 2.87 -29.27
N ASN A 62 13.83 2.83 -30.59
CA ASN A 62 14.44 3.92 -31.34
C ASN A 62 13.48 5.12 -31.47
N THR A 63 13.93 6.32 -31.10
CA THR A 63 13.13 7.55 -31.16
C THR A 63 12.92 8.08 -32.58
N ALA A 64 13.76 7.70 -33.54
CA ALA A 64 13.60 8.04 -34.96
C ALA A 64 12.54 7.17 -35.67
N THR A 65 11.99 6.17 -34.98
CA THR A 65 10.95 5.32 -35.57
C THR A 65 9.68 6.13 -35.85
N GLY A 66 9.27 6.16 -37.11
CA GLY A 66 8.09 6.91 -37.56
C GLY A 66 6.77 6.38 -37.02
N ALA A 67 5.73 7.20 -37.10
CA ALA A 67 4.39 6.92 -36.56
C ALA A 67 3.76 5.63 -37.16
N GLU A 68 3.94 5.38 -38.46
CA GLU A 68 3.45 4.15 -39.14
C GLU A 68 4.09 2.89 -38.56
N SER A 69 5.41 2.93 -38.34
CA SER A 69 6.16 1.82 -37.75
C SER A 69 5.77 1.58 -36.29
N ASN A 70 5.54 2.65 -35.53
CA ASN A 70 5.05 2.53 -34.16
C ASN A 70 3.65 1.90 -34.09
N LEU A 71 2.76 2.29 -35.01
CA LEU A 71 1.42 1.70 -35.10
C LEU A 71 1.46 0.22 -35.49
N LEU A 72 2.38 -0.17 -36.40
CA LEU A 72 2.64 -1.56 -36.78
C LEU A 72 3.14 -2.37 -35.57
N LEU A 73 4.15 -1.87 -34.84
CA LEU A 73 4.76 -2.55 -33.70
C LEU A 73 3.81 -2.64 -32.47
N ALA A 74 2.74 -1.85 -32.43
CA ALA A 74 1.71 -1.98 -31.41
C ALA A 74 0.91 -3.29 -31.52
N ASP A 75 0.91 -3.93 -32.69
CA ASP A 75 0.32 -5.26 -32.95
C ASP A 75 1.39 -6.38 -33.02
N ASP A 76 2.62 -6.12 -32.58
CA ASP A 76 3.68 -7.12 -32.64
C ASP A 76 3.32 -8.37 -31.83
N GLN A 77 3.71 -9.54 -32.31
CA GLN A 77 3.49 -10.81 -31.61
C GLN A 77 4.32 -10.94 -30.33
N ASP A 78 5.48 -10.27 -30.28
CA ASP A 78 6.39 -10.25 -29.13
C ASP A 78 5.94 -9.17 -28.14
N ASP A 79 5.53 -9.58 -26.94
CA ASP A 79 5.08 -8.68 -25.88
C ASP A 79 6.20 -7.74 -25.36
N ASP A 80 7.48 -8.13 -25.44
CA ASP A 80 8.58 -7.24 -25.12
C ASP A 80 8.72 -6.10 -26.12
N VAL A 81 8.44 -6.34 -27.40
CA VAL A 81 8.38 -5.26 -28.42
C VAL A 81 7.30 -4.26 -28.02
N ARG A 82 6.10 -4.74 -27.67
CA ARG A 82 4.97 -3.88 -27.29
C ARG A 82 5.23 -3.15 -25.97
N LYS A 83 5.88 -3.79 -24.98
CA LYS A 83 6.30 -3.12 -23.72
C LYS A 83 7.29 -1.98 -23.97
N ILE A 84 8.32 -2.24 -24.75
CA ILE A 84 9.32 -1.23 -25.09
C ILE A 84 8.66 -0.06 -25.85
N LEU A 85 7.77 -0.38 -26.79
CA LEU A 85 6.99 0.62 -27.50
C LEU A 85 6.10 1.44 -26.56
N ALA A 86 5.41 0.78 -25.63
CA ALA A 86 4.54 1.44 -24.65
C ALA A 86 5.32 2.46 -23.79
N ALA A 87 6.52 2.07 -23.33
CA ALA A 87 7.40 2.98 -22.58
C ALA A 87 7.85 4.18 -23.43
N LYS A 88 8.24 3.94 -24.69
CA LYS A 88 8.65 5.02 -25.60
C LYS A 88 7.48 5.96 -25.94
N ILE A 89 6.37 5.42 -26.41
CA ILE A 89 5.22 6.22 -26.84
C ILE A 89 4.64 7.00 -25.65
N GLY A 90 4.46 6.36 -24.49
CA GLY A 90 3.97 7.03 -23.29
C GLY A 90 4.81 8.26 -22.94
N ARG A 91 6.14 8.13 -22.93
CA ARG A 91 7.08 9.21 -22.61
C ARG A 91 7.07 10.33 -23.65
N LEU A 92 7.02 9.99 -24.94
CA LEU A 92 7.11 10.96 -26.04
C LEU A 92 5.75 11.57 -26.40
N PHE A 93 4.65 11.06 -25.86
CA PHE A 93 3.29 11.40 -26.28
C PHE A 93 3.00 12.91 -26.30
N PRO A 94 3.40 13.73 -25.31
CA PRO A 94 3.18 15.17 -25.37
C PRO A 94 3.82 15.83 -26.60
N GLY A 95 5.03 15.39 -26.97
CA GLY A 95 5.72 15.86 -28.18
C GLY A 95 5.04 15.42 -29.47
N LEU A 96 4.57 14.18 -29.52
CA LEU A 96 3.84 13.64 -30.67
C LEU A 96 2.51 14.34 -30.92
N LEU A 97 1.85 14.84 -29.87
CA LEU A 97 0.63 15.64 -30.01
C LEU A 97 0.91 17.06 -30.49
N ALA A 98 2.11 17.59 -30.25
CA ALA A 98 2.51 18.91 -30.72
C ALA A 98 2.85 18.92 -32.22
N GLU A 99 2.89 17.75 -32.89
CA GLU A 99 3.16 17.63 -34.30
C GLU A 99 2.10 18.37 -35.13
N GLU A 100 2.54 19.16 -36.11
CA GLU A 100 1.63 19.97 -36.94
C GLU A 100 0.76 19.11 -37.86
N GLN A 101 1.27 17.97 -38.30
CA GLN A 101 0.55 17.06 -39.19
C GLN A 101 -0.51 16.25 -38.44
N LYS A 102 -1.78 16.52 -38.74
CA LYS A 102 -2.92 15.84 -38.11
C LYS A 102 -2.83 14.30 -38.22
N GLN A 103 -2.40 13.77 -39.38
CA GLN A 103 -2.29 12.34 -39.61
C GLN A 103 -1.29 11.68 -38.62
N LEU A 104 -0.16 12.31 -38.34
CA LEU A 104 0.83 11.79 -37.39
C LEU A 104 0.31 11.76 -35.95
N ARG A 105 -0.45 12.83 -35.57
CA ARG A 105 -1.13 12.86 -34.27
C ARG A 105 -2.18 11.76 -34.12
N ASP A 106 -3.01 11.58 -35.17
CA ASP A 106 -4.03 10.54 -35.17
C ASP A 106 -3.42 9.13 -35.06
N MET A 107 -2.27 8.88 -35.71
CA MET A 107 -1.52 7.65 -35.58
C MET A 107 -0.93 7.44 -34.19
N ALA A 108 -0.43 8.52 -33.56
CA ALA A 108 0.09 8.45 -32.18
C ALA A 108 -1.02 8.09 -31.19
N ILE A 109 -2.21 8.70 -31.34
CA ILE A 109 -3.39 8.38 -30.52
C ILE A 109 -3.81 6.91 -30.76
N ALA A 110 -3.90 6.47 -32.01
CA ALA A 110 -4.26 5.09 -32.34
C ALA A 110 -3.25 4.08 -31.76
N THR A 111 -1.96 4.40 -31.78
CA THR A 111 -0.93 3.57 -31.15
C THR A 111 -1.14 3.48 -29.63
N LEU A 112 -1.41 4.61 -28.98
CA LEU A 112 -1.68 4.66 -27.55
C LEU A 112 -2.94 3.85 -27.18
N GLU A 113 -4.01 3.97 -27.97
CA GLU A 113 -5.26 3.23 -27.76
C GLU A 113 -5.06 1.71 -27.87
N LYS A 114 -4.30 1.25 -28.86
CA LYS A 114 -3.96 -0.17 -29.00
C LYS A 114 -3.19 -0.70 -27.80
N LEU A 115 -2.14 0.02 -27.37
CA LEU A 115 -1.33 -0.37 -26.22
C LEU A 115 -2.13 -0.33 -24.90
N ALA A 116 -3.08 0.59 -24.75
CA ALA A 116 -3.98 0.67 -23.60
C ALA A 116 -5.00 -0.49 -23.55
N GLN A 117 -5.24 -1.15 -24.67
CA GLN A 117 -6.14 -2.30 -24.82
C GLN A 117 -5.38 -3.62 -25.01
N ASP A 118 -4.05 -3.62 -24.85
CA ASP A 118 -3.23 -4.82 -25.02
C ASP A 118 -3.72 -5.96 -24.12
N GLN A 119 -3.65 -7.19 -24.62
CA GLN A 119 -4.05 -8.38 -23.88
C GLN A 119 -3.12 -8.63 -22.68
N VAL A 120 -1.84 -8.27 -22.79
CA VAL A 120 -0.82 -8.44 -21.77
C VAL A 120 -0.88 -7.27 -20.78
N SER A 121 -1.17 -7.57 -19.53
CA SER A 121 -1.32 -6.56 -18.48
C SER A 121 -0.04 -5.75 -18.23
N GLU A 122 1.12 -6.36 -18.44
CA GLU A 122 2.43 -5.72 -18.28
C GLU A 122 2.66 -4.62 -19.31
N VAL A 123 2.17 -4.78 -20.55
CA VAL A 123 2.20 -3.71 -21.57
C VAL A 123 1.35 -2.53 -21.12
N ARG A 124 0.12 -2.80 -20.66
CA ARG A 124 -0.78 -1.76 -20.16
C ARG A 124 -0.23 -1.07 -18.90
N ALA A 125 0.43 -1.83 -18.00
CA ALA A 125 1.03 -1.28 -16.79
C ALA A 125 2.20 -0.34 -17.10
N VAL A 126 3.08 -0.72 -18.02
CA VAL A 126 4.18 0.14 -18.50
C VAL A 126 3.63 1.43 -19.10
N LEU A 127 2.60 1.32 -19.96
CA LEU A 127 1.94 2.49 -20.53
C LEU A 127 1.34 3.39 -19.44
N ALA A 128 0.58 2.81 -18.51
CA ALA A 128 -0.06 3.53 -17.42
C ALA A 128 0.94 4.33 -16.56
N GLU A 129 2.10 3.71 -16.26
CA GLU A 129 3.16 4.34 -15.50
C GLU A 129 3.76 5.56 -16.22
N GLU A 130 3.96 5.47 -17.54
CA GLU A 130 4.57 6.55 -18.31
C GLU A 130 3.59 7.73 -18.52
N ILE A 131 2.28 7.46 -18.72
CA ILE A 131 1.30 8.51 -19.04
C ILE A 131 0.58 9.10 -17.83
N LYS A 132 0.77 8.57 -16.64
CA LYS A 132 0.00 8.94 -15.43
C LYS A 132 0.00 10.44 -15.09
N HIS A 133 1.01 11.19 -15.49
CA HIS A 133 1.12 12.62 -15.23
C HIS A 133 0.72 13.52 -16.42
N HIS A 134 0.43 12.91 -17.58
CA HIS A 134 0.15 13.68 -18.79
C HIS A 134 -1.31 14.12 -18.83
N ASP A 135 -1.52 15.41 -18.95
CA ASP A 135 -2.83 16.05 -19.09
C ASP A 135 -3.37 16.02 -20.52
N CYS A 136 -2.52 15.72 -21.52
CA CYS A 136 -2.85 15.69 -22.92
C CYS A 136 -3.38 14.33 -23.41
N VAL A 137 -3.34 13.27 -22.57
CA VAL A 137 -3.84 11.94 -22.94
C VAL A 137 -5.37 11.96 -23.03
N PRO A 138 -5.97 11.38 -24.09
CA PRO A 138 -7.42 11.33 -24.23
C PRO A 138 -8.09 10.67 -23.00
N LYS A 139 -9.13 11.33 -22.47
CA LYS A 139 -9.88 10.84 -21.28
C LYS A 139 -10.36 9.39 -21.40
N PRO A 140 -10.85 8.91 -22.58
CA PRO A 140 -11.27 7.49 -22.70
C PRO A 140 -10.16 6.51 -22.40
N ILE A 141 -8.91 6.79 -22.81
CA ILE A 141 -7.74 5.95 -22.55
C ILE A 141 -7.44 5.91 -21.05
N ILE A 142 -7.37 7.07 -20.41
CA ILE A 142 -7.15 7.18 -18.97
C ILE A 142 -8.25 6.45 -18.19
N LYS A 143 -9.51 6.63 -18.59
CA LYS A 143 -10.64 5.96 -17.96
C LYS A 143 -10.55 4.43 -18.13
N ALA A 144 -10.21 3.94 -19.32
CA ALA A 144 -10.03 2.51 -19.56
C ALA A 144 -8.95 1.90 -18.64
N LEU A 145 -7.78 2.56 -18.50
CA LEU A 145 -6.70 2.11 -17.63
C LEU A 145 -7.07 2.22 -16.13
N ALA A 146 -7.81 3.26 -15.73
CA ALA A 146 -8.26 3.42 -14.34
C ALA A 146 -9.26 2.34 -13.91
N PHE A 147 -10.02 1.78 -14.85
CA PHE A 147 -10.98 0.69 -14.62
C PHE A 147 -10.44 -0.69 -15.06
N ASP A 148 -9.14 -0.81 -15.36
CA ASP A 148 -8.51 -2.09 -15.71
C ASP A 148 -8.72 -3.15 -14.62
N GLN A 149 -8.70 -4.42 -14.99
CA GLN A 149 -8.82 -5.52 -14.03
C GLN A 149 -7.54 -5.69 -13.19
N ASN A 150 -6.36 -5.34 -13.74
CA ASN A 150 -5.09 -5.47 -13.08
C ASN A 150 -4.77 -4.23 -12.22
N THR A 151 -4.52 -4.45 -10.94
CA THR A 151 -4.22 -3.40 -9.97
C THR A 151 -2.98 -2.58 -10.33
N ASN A 152 -1.94 -3.21 -10.91
CA ASN A 152 -0.71 -2.51 -11.32
C ASN A 152 -0.94 -1.53 -12.48
N VAL A 153 -1.97 -1.75 -13.30
CA VAL A 153 -2.39 -0.82 -14.35
C VAL A 153 -3.17 0.35 -13.75
N ARG A 154 -4.07 0.05 -12.82
CA ARG A 154 -5.01 1.03 -12.25
C ARG A 154 -4.34 2.04 -11.33
N LEU A 155 -3.51 1.58 -10.38
CA LEU A 155 -3.03 2.40 -9.28
C LEU A 155 -2.30 3.67 -9.74
N PRO A 156 -1.33 3.62 -10.68
CA PRO A 156 -0.63 4.81 -11.13
C PRO A 156 -1.57 5.86 -11.73
N VAL A 157 -2.53 5.41 -12.54
CA VAL A 157 -3.49 6.29 -13.20
C VAL A 157 -4.47 6.89 -12.19
N ILE A 158 -5.00 6.08 -11.26
CA ILE A 158 -5.92 6.56 -10.22
C ILE A 158 -5.24 7.60 -9.33
N GLU A 159 -4.00 7.37 -8.92
CA GLU A 159 -3.32 8.25 -7.97
C GLU A 159 -2.87 9.57 -8.62
N PHE A 160 -2.38 9.53 -9.86
CA PHE A 160 -1.66 10.66 -10.44
C PHE A 160 -2.33 11.36 -11.63
N SER A 161 -3.21 10.69 -12.39
CA SER A 161 -3.70 11.28 -13.62
C SER A 161 -4.60 12.51 -13.40
N PRO A 162 -4.27 13.65 -13.99
CA PRO A 162 -5.10 14.86 -13.91
C PRO A 162 -6.40 14.75 -14.73
N GLN A 163 -6.52 13.77 -15.62
CA GLN A 163 -7.66 13.58 -16.51
C GLN A 163 -8.85 12.85 -15.84
N LEU A 164 -8.66 12.28 -14.64
CA LEU A 164 -9.77 11.70 -13.88
C LEU A 164 -10.51 12.81 -13.13
N ASP A 165 -11.76 13.02 -13.51
CA ASP A 165 -12.69 13.91 -12.84
C ASP A 165 -13.30 13.27 -11.58
N ASP A 166 -13.96 14.08 -10.76
CA ASP A 166 -14.58 13.65 -9.51
C ASP A 166 -15.62 12.54 -9.73
N GLU A 167 -16.36 12.60 -10.82
CA GLU A 167 -17.36 11.58 -11.13
C GLU A 167 -16.71 10.22 -11.36
N ALA A 168 -15.63 10.15 -12.14
CA ALA A 168 -14.88 8.92 -12.37
C ALA A 168 -14.25 8.41 -11.06
N LEU A 169 -13.72 9.29 -10.21
CA LEU A 169 -13.15 8.92 -8.91
C LEU A 169 -14.21 8.36 -7.95
N ILE A 170 -15.38 8.98 -7.88
CA ILE A 170 -16.51 8.48 -7.08
C ILE A 170 -16.98 7.11 -7.60
N GLN A 171 -17.08 6.94 -8.92
CA GLN A 171 -17.41 5.64 -9.52
C GLN A 171 -16.40 4.56 -9.13
N LEU A 172 -15.10 4.87 -9.13
CA LEU A 172 -14.04 3.95 -8.69
C LEU A 172 -14.19 3.56 -7.21
N VAL A 173 -14.48 4.53 -6.34
CA VAL A 173 -14.70 4.30 -4.91
C VAL A 173 -15.93 3.41 -4.67
N VAL A 174 -17.02 3.67 -5.37
CA VAL A 174 -18.27 2.90 -5.23
C VAL A 174 -18.14 1.48 -5.79
N ALA A 175 -17.44 1.34 -6.93
CA ALA A 175 -17.28 0.05 -7.61
C ALA A 175 -16.23 -0.86 -6.95
N SER A 176 -15.30 -0.32 -6.17
CA SER A 176 -14.20 -1.09 -5.59
C SER A 176 -14.32 -1.21 -4.07
N ARG A 177 -14.04 -2.42 -3.57
CA ARG A 177 -13.84 -2.68 -2.13
C ARG A 177 -12.36 -2.95 -1.79
N ALA A 178 -11.47 -2.82 -2.77
CA ALA A 178 -10.04 -3.04 -2.57
C ALA A 178 -9.43 -1.81 -1.88
N SER A 179 -8.92 -1.97 -0.67
CA SER A 179 -8.30 -0.91 0.14
C SER A 179 -7.19 -0.16 -0.63
N ALA A 180 -6.42 -0.86 -1.48
CA ALA A 180 -5.39 -0.25 -2.31
C ALA A 180 -5.95 0.81 -3.29
N ILE A 181 -7.11 0.55 -3.91
CA ILE A 181 -7.77 1.48 -4.83
C ILE A 181 -8.32 2.69 -4.06
N LEU A 182 -9.00 2.44 -2.94
CA LEU A 182 -9.55 3.50 -2.09
C LEU A 182 -8.42 4.42 -1.56
N SER A 183 -7.31 3.82 -1.14
CA SER A 183 -6.13 4.54 -0.68
C SER A 183 -5.44 5.32 -1.82
N ALA A 184 -5.41 4.79 -3.05
CA ALA A 184 -4.87 5.52 -4.20
C ALA A 184 -5.70 6.78 -4.51
N VAL A 185 -7.03 6.68 -4.45
CA VAL A 185 -7.91 7.85 -4.55
C VAL A 185 -7.64 8.84 -3.41
N ALA A 186 -7.53 8.36 -2.16
CA ALA A 186 -7.30 9.19 -0.99
C ALA A 186 -5.95 9.93 -0.99
N ARG A 187 -4.92 9.41 -1.69
CA ARG A 187 -3.59 10.04 -1.82
C ARG A 187 -3.53 11.17 -2.83
N ARG A 188 -4.56 11.33 -3.69
CA ARG A 188 -4.54 12.35 -4.75
C ARG A 188 -4.33 13.75 -4.19
N LYS A 189 -3.58 14.55 -4.95
CA LYS A 189 -3.46 15.99 -4.69
C LYS A 189 -4.78 16.71 -5.01
N ASN A 190 -5.09 17.76 -4.28
CA ASN A 190 -6.27 18.60 -4.47
C ASN A 190 -7.59 17.80 -4.51
N LEU A 191 -7.70 16.77 -3.67
CA LEU A 191 -8.90 15.94 -3.61
C LEU A 191 -10.10 16.77 -3.17
N SER A 192 -11.19 16.69 -3.94
CA SER A 192 -12.41 17.45 -3.65
C SER A 192 -13.15 16.94 -2.43
N GLY A 193 -14.05 17.78 -1.88
CA GLY A 193 -14.90 17.39 -0.76
C GLY A 193 -15.86 16.25 -1.08
N ASP A 194 -16.35 16.15 -2.33
CA ASP A 194 -17.29 15.10 -2.74
C ASP A 194 -16.59 13.74 -2.82
N VAL A 195 -15.38 13.70 -3.39
CA VAL A 195 -14.57 12.46 -3.43
C VAL A 195 -14.11 12.06 -2.02
N SER A 196 -13.71 13.02 -1.18
CA SER A 196 -13.37 12.78 0.22
C SER A 196 -14.54 12.20 1.02
N ASP A 197 -15.77 12.67 0.76
CA ASP A 197 -17.00 12.15 1.36
C ASP A 197 -17.26 10.70 0.92
N ALA A 198 -17.05 10.40 -0.36
CA ALA A 198 -17.20 9.05 -0.89
C ALA A 198 -16.20 8.08 -0.22
N VAL A 199 -14.91 8.43 -0.17
CA VAL A 199 -13.88 7.63 0.50
C VAL A 199 -14.21 7.42 1.97
N ALA A 200 -14.55 8.48 2.71
CA ALA A 200 -14.90 8.38 4.14
C ALA A 200 -16.14 7.52 4.41
N THR A 201 -17.04 7.41 3.43
CA THR A 201 -18.26 6.59 3.56
C THR A 201 -17.97 5.09 3.47
N THR A 202 -16.86 4.69 2.87
CA THR A 202 -16.46 3.27 2.79
C THR A 202 -16.10 2.68 4.15
N LEU A 203 -15.66 3.52 5.10
CA LEU A 203 -15.12 3.13 6.42
C LEU A 203 -13.92 2.18 6.32
N ASP A 204 -13.26 2.11 5.18
CA ASP A 204 -12.01 1.36 5.02
C ASP A 204 -10.92 2.03 5.85
N THR A 205 -10.30 1.27 6.75
CA THR A 205 -9.37 1.81 7.74
C THR A 205 -8.17 2.50 7.09
N ASP A 206 -7.54 1.85 6.12
CA ASP A 206 -6.32 2.35 5.46
C ASP A 206 -6.61 3.55 4.56
N ALA A 207 -7.74 3.50 3.83
CA ALA A 207 -8.16 4.60 2.98
C ALA A 207 -8.51 5.85 3.80
N VAL A 208 -9.19 5.69 4.93
CA VAL A 208 -9.51 6.81 5.84
C VAL A 208 -8.25 7.36 6.51
N VAL A 209 -7.30 6.52 6.96
CA VAL A 209 -5.99 6.96 7.45
C VAL A 209 -5.28 7.77 6.37
N THR A 210 -5.25 7.26 5.14
CA THR A 210 -4.63 7.93 3.99
C THR A 210 -5.29 9.28 3.70
N LEU A 211 -6.62 9.33 3.70
CA LEU A 211 -7.39 10.56 3.53
C LEU A 211 -7.09 11.59 4.63
N LEU A 212 -7.06 11.15 5.89
CA LEU A 212 -6.79 12.04 7.04
C LEU A 212 -5.36 12.58 7.05
N THR A 213 -4.40 11.84 6.54
CA THR A 213 -3.00 12.27 6.43
C THR A 213 -2.72 13.12 5.19
N ASN A 214 -3.62 13.09 4.20
CA ASN A 214 -3.51 13.92 3.01
C ASN A 214 -3.87 15.38 3.34
N THR A 215 -2.87 16.24 3.40
CA THR A 215 -3.03 17.68 3.67
C THR A 215 -3.67 18.45 2.52
N ASP A 216 -3.56 17.91 1.30
CA ASP A 216 -4.12 18.54 0.10
C ASP A 216 -5.60 18.16 -0.12
N ALA A 217 -6.12 17.21 0.65
CA ALA A 217 -7.51 16.79 0.54
C ALA A 217 -8.46 17.76 1.27
N THR A 218 -9.49 18.20 0.57
CA THR A 218 -10.59 18.96 1.17
C THR A 218 -11.54 17.98 1.87
N ILE A 219 -11.56 17.99 3.21
CA ILE A 219 -12.50 17.19 4.00
C ILE A 219 -13.50 18.14 4.65
N ARG A 220 -14.77 17.99 4.32
CA ARG A 220 -15.84 18.83 4.87
C ARG A 220 -16.02 18.57 6.37
N THR A 221 -16.42 19.59 7.13
CA THR A 221 -16.69 19.45 8.58
C THR A 221 -17.63 18.30 8.89
N LYS A 222 -18.69 18.13 8.11
CA LYS A 222 -19.66 17.04 8.27
C LYS A 222 -19.02 15.65 8.10
N THR A 223 -18.07 15.53 7.19
CA THR A 223 -17.33 14.29 6.94
C THR A 223 -16.37 13.99 8.09
N LEU A 224 -15.62 15.01 8.56
CA LEU A 224 -14.80 14.88 9.76
C LEU A 224 -15.63 14.48 10.99
N ASP A 225 -16.79 15.07 11.20
CA ASP A 225 -17.69 14.71 12.29
C ASP A 225 -18.16 13.26 12.22
N ARG A 226 -18.43 12.74 11.00
CA ARG A 226 -18.79 11.35 10.78
C ARG A 226 -17.59 10.42 11.08
N ILE A 227 -16.41 10.72 10.56
CA ILE A 227 -15.20 9.96 10.87
C ILE A 227 -14.95 9.93 12.38
N ILE A 228 -15.03 11.07 13.07
CA ILE A 228 -14.83 11.19 14.52
C ILE A 228 -15.87 10.37 15.30
N SER A 229 -17.11 10.25 14.80
CA SER A 229 -18.14 9.43 15.45
C SER A 229 -17.81 7.94 15.43
N GLN A 230 -17.10 7.47 14.41
CA GLN A 230 -16.66 6.08 14.27
C GLN A 230 -15.26 5.84 14.87
N ALA A 231 -14.46 6.89 15.01
CA ALA A 231 -13.07 6.80 15.46
C ALA A 231 -12.91 6.24 16.88
N ALA A 232 -13.97 6.26 17.72
CA ALA A 232 -13.93 5.63 19.04
C ALA A 232 -13.63 4.12 18.96
N GLU A 233 -14.02 3.46 17.86
CA GLU A 233 -13.83 2.04 17.61
C GLU A 233 -12.59 1.72 16.76
N VAL A 234 -11.96 2.74 16.13
CA VAL A 234 -10.83 2.58 15.19
C VAL A 234 -9.64 3.41 15.67
N ALA A 235 -8.74 2.76 16.40
CA ALA A 235 -7.59 3.45 17.03
C ALA A 235 -6.60 4.04 16.00
N GLU A 236 -6.50 3.44 14.83
CA GLU A 236 -5.63 3.85 13.73
C GLU A 236 -5.94 5.27 13.24
N TRP A 237 -7.18 5.72 13.38
CA TRP A 237 -7.62 7.06 12.99
C TRP A 237 -7.27 8.15 14.00
N HIS A 238 -6.95 7.80 15.26
CA HIS A 238 -6.74 8.75 16.33
C HIS A 238 -5.57 9.71 16.05
N GLY A 239 -4.40 9.16 15.72
CA GLY A 239 -3.21 9.94 15.41
C GLY A 239 -3.42 10.90 14.23
N PRO A 240 -3.81 10.41 13.06
CA PRO A 240 -4.11 11.26 11.89
C PRO A 240 -5.15 12.35 12.19
N LEU A 241 -6.24 12.05 12.89
CA LEU A 241 -7.24 13.04 13.27
C LEU A 241 -6.67 14.16 14.16
N VAL A 242 -5.89 13.78 15.19
CA VAL A 242 -5.35 14.74 16.15
C VAL A 242 -4.38 15.73 15.49
N VAL A 243 -3.70 15.36 14.43
CA VAL A 243 -2.74 16.22 13.72
C VAL A 243 -3.42 17.21 12.76
N ARG A 244 -4.62 16.93 12.28
CA ARG A 244 -5.31 17.79 11.30
C ARG A 244 -5.56 19.22 11.81
N ALA A 245 -5.24 20.21 10.99
CA ALA A 245 -5.38 21.62 11.34
C ALA A 245 -6.85 22.13 11.33
N ASP A 246 -7.71 21.51 10.53
CA ASP A 246 -9.08 21.94 10.22
C ASP A 246 -10.16 21.42 11.19
N LEU A 247 -9.76 20.92 12.36
CA LEU A 247 -10.69 20.46 13.39
C LEU A 247 -11.45 21.62 14.08
N SER A 248 -12.77 21.48 14.18
CA SER A 248 -13.59 22.38 14.97
C SER A 248 -13.35 22.20 16.48
N GLN A 249 -13.70 23.22 17.29
CA GLN A 249 -13.58 23.13 18.75
C GLN A 249 -14.43 21.98 19.34
N SER A 250 -15.58 21.69 18.74
CA SER A 250 -16.44 20.56 19.11
C SER A 250 -15.80 19.22 18.76
N ALA A 251 -15.20 19.11 17.58
CA ALA A 251 -14.45 17.93 17.18
C ALA A 251 -13.28 17.62 18.11
N ILE A 252 -12.51 18.64 18.50
CA ILE A 252 -11.40 18.52 19.46
C ILE A 252 -11.90 17.98 20.81
N LYS A 253 -13.01 18.51 21.33
CA LYS A 253 -13.59 18.03 22.59
C LYS A 253 -14.07 16.57 22.50
N ARG A 254 -14.65 16.18 21.36
CA ARG A 254 -15.09 14.80 21.13
C ARG A 254 -13.89 13.84 21.02
N LEU A 255 -12.86 14.18 20.27
CA LEU A 255 -11.62 13.41 20.21
C LEU A 255 -11.01 13.17 21.59
N ALA A 256 -10.91 14.22 22.41
CA ALA A 256 -10.38 14.13 23.77
C ALA A 256 -11.18 13.18 24.69
N SER A 257 -12.40 12.76 24.31
CA SER A 257 -13.18 11.82 25.12
C SER A 257 -12.71 10.38 25.02
N PHE A 258 -12.08 9.97 23.92
CA PHE A 258 -11.68 8.58 23.67
C PHE A 258 -10.20 8.38 23.32
N VAL A 259 -9.47 9.41 22.84
CA VAL A 259 -8.03 9.27 22.53
C VAL A 259 -7.16 9.15 23.79
N GLY A 260 -5.96 8.58 23.66
CA GLY A 260 -5.00 8.42 24.74
C GLY A 260 -4.41 9.74 25.25
N THR A 261 -3.75 9.68 26.41
CA THR A 261 -3.20 10.86 27.12
C THR A 261 -2.21 11.65 26.27
N ALA A 262 -1.30 10.98 25.55
CA ALA A 262 -0.35 11.64 24.65
C ALA A 262 -1.04 12.46 23.55
N LEU A 263 -2.14 11.92 22.99
CA LEU A 263 -2.91 12.61 21.94
C LEU A 263 -3.75 13.77 22.52
N ILE A 264 -4.23 13.67 23.76
CA ILE A 264 -4.88 14.81 24.46
C ILE A 264 -3.86 15.93 24.69
N ASP A 265 -2.63 15.59 25.04
CA ASP A 265 -1.54 16.58 25.23
C ASP A 265 -1.22 17.29 23.90
N THR A 266 -1.15 16.53 22.79
CA THR A 266 -1.02 17.08 21.43
C THR A 266 -2.17 18.02 21.08
N LEU A 267 -3.42 17.65 21.39
CA LEU A 267 -4.58 18.53 21.19
C LEU A 267 -4.50 19.79 22.04
N ALA A 268 -4.01 19.69 23.28
CA ALA A 268 -3.89 20.82 24.22
C ALA A 268 -2.79 21.81 23.82
N SER A 269 -1.75 21.35 23.12
CA SER A 269 -0.64 22.21 22.65
C SER A 269 -0.98 22.98 21.37
N ARG A 270 -2.14 22.75 20.75
CA ARG A 270 -2.56 23.44 19.52
C ARG A 270 -2.76 24.93 19.73
N THR A 271 -2.42 25.70 18.70
CA THR A 271 -2.77 27.12 18.61
C THR A 271 -4.26 27.30 18.22
N GLY A 272 -4.86 28.43 18.58
CA GLY A 272 -6.24 28.75 18.16
C GLY A 272 -7.34 28.07 19.00
N LEU A 273 -7.02 27.43 20.12
CA LEU A 273 -8.01 26.89 21.05
C LEU A 273 -8.70 28.04 21.82
N ASN A 274 -10.04 28.00 21.87
CA ASN A 274 -10.77 28.87 22.76
C ASN A 274 -10.61 28.43 24.25
N ASP A 275 -10.86 29.33 25.18
CA ASP A 275 -10.63 29.08 26.64
C ASP A 275 -11.45 27.90 27.16
N SER A 276 -12.69 27.73 26.70
CA SER A 276 -13.54 26.59 27.07
C SER A 276 -12.94 25.25 26.63
N THR A 277 -12.40 25.16 25.41
CA THR A 277 -11.76 23.94 24.90
C THR A 277 -10.44 23.68 25.62
N ARG A 278 -9.62 24.73 25.83
CA ARG A 278 -8.37 24.63 26.58
C ARG A 278 -8.58 24.11 27.99
N GLN A 279 -9.56 24.65 28.72
CA GLN A 279 -9.91 24.18 30.05
C GLN A 279 -10.46 22.75 30.05
N HIS A 280 -11.26 22.40 29.06
CA HIS A 280 -11.77 21.02 28.88
C HIS A 280 -10.62 20.03 28.72
N LEU A 281 -9.68 20.30 27.82
CA LEU A 281 -8.52 19.43 27.56
C LEU A 281 -7.64 19.33 28.82
N LYS A 282 -7.36 20.44 29.49
CA LYS A 282 -6.57 20.45 30.71
C LYS A 282 -7.20 19.54 31.78
N ARG A 283 -8.51 19.69 32.04
CA ARG A 283 -9.23 18.85 33.02
C ARG A 283 -9.20 17.37 32.63
N LYS A 284 -9.38 17.05 31.32
CA LYS A 284 -9.30 15.68 30.82
C LYS A 284 -7.90 15.08 30.97
N LEU A 285 -6.86 15.85 30.68
CA LEU A 285 -5.47 15.44 30.80
C LEU A 285 -5.11 15.17 32.29
N GLU A 286 -5.48 16.08 33.19
CA GLU A 286 -5.26 15.91 34.63
C GLU A 286 -6.00 14.68 35.18
N HIS A 287 -7.24 14.47 34.74
CA HIS A 287 -8.02 13.31 35.14
C HIS A 287 -7.38 11.99 34.66
N ARG A 288 -6.96 11.93 33.39
CA ARG A 288 -6.28 10.78 32.82
C ARG A 288 -4.95 10.49 33.52
N LYS A 289 -4.09 11.50 33.71
CA LYS A 289 -2.82 11.37 34.46
C LYS A 289 -3.03 10.85 35.88
N LYS A 290 -4.08 11.30 36.57
CA LYS A 290 -4.43 10.76 37.89
C LYS A 290 -4.86 9.30 37.86
N LEU A 291 -5.62 8.88 36.83
CA LEU A 291 -6.01 7.48 36.66
C LEU A 291 -4.82 6.59 36.35
N GLU A 292 -3.93 7.04 35.45
CA GLU A 292 -2.69 6.34 35.10
C GLU A 292 -1.78 6.19 36.31
N ALA A 293 -1.53 7.29 37.06
CA ALA A 293 -0.73 7.26 38.30
C ALA A 293 -1.33 6.32 39.36
N LYS A 294 -2.66 6.29 39.50
CA LYS A 294 -3.33 5.34 40.38
C LYS A 294 -3.17 3.88 39.93
N ALA A 295 -3.25 3.63 38.62
CA ALA A 295 -3.05 2.31 38.06
C ALA A 295 -1.59 1.83 38.21
N ASP A 296 -0.63 2.73 38.00
CA ASP A 296 0.80 2.44 38.23
C ASP A 296 1.08 2.15 39.70
N ALA A 297 0.56 2.98 40.62
CA ALA A 297 0.70 2.74 42.06
C ALA A 297 0.05 1.42 42.51
N ALA A 298 -1.08 1.04 41.94
CA ALA A 298 -1.73 -0.25 42.20
C ALA A 298 -0.88 -1.43 41.69
N MET A 299 -0.29 -1.27 40.48
CA MET A 299 0.63 -2.23 39.90
C MET A 299 1.90 -2.43 40.75
N ASP A 300 2.53 -1.31 41.19
CA ASP A 300 3.70 -1.33 42.08
C ASP A 300 3.38 -1.95 43.44
N ALA A 301 2.20 -1.69 43.98
CA ALA A 301 1.75 -2.34 45.20
C ALA A 301 1.55 -3.84 45.04
N ALA A 302 0.91 -4.27 43.93
CA ALA A 302 0.70 -5.67 43.61
C ALA A 302 2.03 -6.42 43.43
N LEU A 303 3.01 -5.80 42.79
CA LEU A 303 4.38 -6.34 42.67
C LEU A 303 5.06 -6.54 44.02
N ARG A 304 5.04 -5.51 44.90
CA ARG A 304 5.69 -5.56 46.22
C ARG A 304 5.05 -6.58 47.15
N THR A 305 3.75 -6.76 47.08
CA THR A 305 3.02 -7.67 47.96
C THR A 305 2.84 -9.07 47.42
N GLY A 306 3.33 -9.34 46.19
CA GLY A 306 3.08 -10.63 45.50
C GLY A 306 1.60 -10.84 45.11
N ALA A 307 0.80 -9.77 45.13
CA ALA A 307 -0.63 -9.80 44.83
C ALA A 307 -0.92 -9.64 43.32
N LEU A 308 0.11 -9.80 42.44
CA LEU A 308 -0.09 -9.83 40.99
C LEU A 308 -0.70 -11.18 40.59
N THR A 309 -1.98 -11.33 40.89
CA THR A 309 -2.74 -12.57 40.68
C THR A 309 -3.55 -12.51 39.38
N GLU A 310 -4.09 -13.67 39.01
CA GLU A 310 -5.04 -13.75 37.90
C GLU A 310 -6.22 -12.76 38.03
N ALA A 311 -6.76 -12.60 39.24
CA ALA A 311 -7.84 -11.64 39.50
C ALA A 311 -7.45 -10.20 39.20
N PHE A 312 -6.21 -9.80 39.50
CA PHE A 312 -5.68 -8.47 39.16
C PHE A 312 -5.63 -8.25 37.65
N VAL A 313 -5.16 -9.24 36.90
CA VAL A 313 -5.08 -9.17 35.43
C VAL A 313 -6.46 -9.16 34.81
N ALA A 314 -7.37 -10.00 35.31
CA ALA A 314 -8.76 -10.05 34.84
C ALA A 314 -9.48 -8.70 35.06
N ASP A 315 -9.32 -8.06 36.23
CA ASP A 315 -9.87 -6.73 36.51
C ASP A 315 -9.26 -5.65 35.57
N ALA A 316 -7.97 -5.74 35.30
CA ALA A 316 -7.30 -4.83 34.36
C ALA A 316 -7.82 -5.00 32.94
N VAL A 317 -8.11 -6.23 32.50
CA VAL A 317 -8.71 -6.55 31.18
C VAL A 317 -10.15 -6.06 31.11
N GLU A 318 -10.99 -6.35 32.12
CA GLU A 318 -12.39 -5.89 32.18
C GLU A 318 -12.51 -4.36 32.20
N SER A 319 -11.59 -3.70 32.88
CA SER A 319 -11.52 -2.23 32.92
C SER A 319 -10.82 -1.63 31.68
N CYS A 320 -10.47 -2.43 30.66
CA CYS A 320 -9.77 -2.00 29.44
C CYS A 320 -8.48 -1.18 29.72
N ARG A 321 -7.79 -1.44 30.84
CA ARG A 321 -6.53 -0.78 31.23
C ARG A 321 -5.34 -1.42 30.51
N ARG A 322 -5.24 -1.16 29.20
CA ARG A 322 -4.29 -1.86 28.29
C ARG A 322 -2.84 -1.81 28.79
N ASP A 323 -2.35 -0.65 29.27
CA ASP A 323 -0.97 -0.52 29.75
C ASP A 323 -0.74 -1.32 31.03
N THR A 324 -1.71 -1.37 31.94
CA THR A 324 -1.64 -2.21 33.14
C THR A 324 -1.61 -3.71 32.77
N VAL A 325 -2.41 -4.12 31.76
CA VAL A 325 -2.41 -5.49 31.24
C VAL A 325 -1.04 -5.84 30.63
N VAL A 326 -0.47 -4.93 29.81
CA VAL A 326 0.86 -5.13 29.21
C VAL A 326 1.93 -5.30 30.29
N LYS A 327 1.99 -4.40 31.26
CA LYS A 327 2.95 -4.45 32.38
C LYS A 327 2.79 -5.74 33.19
N ALA A 328 1.56 -6.11 33.54
CA ALA A 328 1.28 -7.31 34.32
C ALA A 328 1.68 -8.60 33.59
N LEU A 329 1.33 -8.70 32.31
CA LEU A 329 1.70 -9.84 31.47
C LEU A 329 3.22 -9.91 31.25
N ALA A 330 3.91 -8.79 31.06
CA ALA A 330 5.35 -8.74 30.91
C ALA A 330 6.07 -9.30 32.14
N VAL A 331 5.65 -8.89 33.34
CA VAL A 331 6.21 -9.39 34.60
C VAL A 331 5.92 -10.86 34.80
N LEU A 332 4.67 -11.29 34.63
CA LEU A 332 4.27 -12.69 34.85
C LEU A 332 4.89 -13.63 33.82
N ALA A 333 4.96 -13.24 32.55
CA ALA A 333 5.60 -14.04 31.50
C ALA A 333 7.13 -13.89 31.46
N LYS A 334 7.72 -13.04 32.30
CA LYS A 334 9.16 -12.73 32.34
C LYS A 334 9.71 -12.31 30.98
N THR A 335 9.04 -11.37 30.34
CA THR A 335 9.39 -10.80 29.03
C THR A 335 9.32 -9.27 29.07
N ASP A 336 9.76 -8.61 28.01
CA ASP A 336 9.64 -7.14 27.93
C ASP A 336 8.24 -6.69 27.51
N GLU A 337 7.90 -5.44 27.85
CA GLU A 337 6.59 -4.85 27.51
C GLU A 337 6.39 -4.73 26.01
N ASP A 338 7.45 -4.49 25.23
CA ASP A 338 7.35 -4.29 23.78
C ASP A 338 7.02 -5.61 23.08
N ALA A 339 7.55 -6.73 23.55
CA ALA A 339 7.17 -8.06 23.06
C ALA A 339 5.68 -8.34 23.34
N VAL A 340 5.18 -8.00 24.54
CA VAL A 340 3.76 -8.13 24.86
C VAL A 340 2.92 -7.23 23.94
N ARG A 341 3.34 -5.98 23.71
CA ARG A 341 2.64 -5.06 22.80
C ARG A 341 2.60 -5.61 21.37
N ARG A 342 3.70 -6.19 20.87
CA ARG A 342 3.73 -6.86 19.55
C ARG A 342 2.73 -8.01 19.45
N VAL A 343 2.67 -8.87 20.48
CA VAL A 343 1.68 -9.97 20.53
C VAL A 343 0.25 -9.44 20.47
N LEU A 344 -0.08 -8.44 21.29
CA LEU A 344 -1.44 -7.87 21.35
C LEU A 344 -1.82 -7.10 20.09
N ALA A 345 -0.84 -6.49 19.41
CA ALA A 345 -1.06 -5.75 18.17
C ALA A 345 -1.15 -6.67 16.92
N SER A 346 -0.58 -7.88 17.00
CA SER A 346 -0.55 -8.81 15.85
C SER A 346 -1.92 -9.36 15.45
N GLY A 347 -2.94 -9.24 16.30
CA GLY A 347 -4.24 -9.89 16.09
C GLY A 347 -4.21 -11.43 16.21
N SER A 348 -3.08 -12.01 16.63
CA SER A 348 -2.93 -13.46 16.74
C SER A 348 -3.54 -14.00 18.03
N ALA A 349 -4.72 -14.62 17.93
CA ALA A 349 -5.31 -15.33 19.07
C ALA A 349 -4.39 -16.38 19.66
N LYS A 350 -3.66 -17.13 18.81
CA LYS A 350 -2.69 -18.14 19.26
C LYS A 350 -1.52 -17.51 20.03
N GLY A 351 -1.02 -16.37 19.56
CA GLY A 351 0.02 -15.62 20.27
C GLY A 351 -0.45 -15.14 21.65
N ALA A 352 -1.67 -14.61 21.75
CA ALA A 352 -2.26 -14.16 23.01
C ALA A 352 -2.48 -15.32 24.00
N ILE A 353 -2.99 -16.46 23.53
CA ILE A 353 -3.16 -17.68 24.33
C ILE A 353 -1.82 -18.15 24.89
N SER A 354 -0.80 -18.21 24.02
CA SER A 354 0.55 -18.64 24.39
C SER A 354 1.18 -17.70 25.43
N LEU A 355 0.98 -16.39 25.30
CA LEU A 355 1.46 -15.39 26.25
C LEU A 355 0.80 -15.55 27.63
N VAL A 356 -0.52 -15.74 27.68
CA VAL A 356 -1.28 -15.97 28.92
C VAL A 356 -0.87 -17.28 29.57
N TRP A 357 -0.67 -18.35 28.81
CA TRP A 357 -0.12 -19.61 29.30
C TRP A 357 1.26 -19.42 29.94
N LYS A 358 2.17 -18.72 29.27
CA LYS A 358 3.51 -18.43 29.79
C LYS A 358 3.46 -17.57 31.06
N ALA A 359 2.49 -16.68 31.17
CA ALA A 359 2.24 -15.89 32.37
C ALA A 359 1.66 -16.73 33.54
N GLY A 360 1.36 -18.00 33.34
CA GLY A 360 0.76 -18.88 34.35
C GLY A 360 -0.70 -18.56 34.69
N LEU A 361 -1.41 -17.90 33.77
CA LEU A 361 -2.81 -17.50 33.93
C LEU A 361 -3.74 -18.50 33.20
N SER A 362 -5.03 -18.47 33.51
CA SER A 362 -6.00 -19.40 32.92
C SER A 362 -6.44 -19.01 31.50
N MET A 363 -7.03 -19.98 30.79
CA MET A 363 -7.64 -19.74 29.46
C MET A 363 -8.82 -18.75 29.52
N ARG A 364 -9.45 -18.55 30.69
CA ARG A 364 -10.47 -17.53 30.92
C ARG A 364 -9.89 -16.13 30.65
N VAL A 365 -8.73 -15.81 31.21
CA VAL A 365 -8.04 -14.54 30.95
C VAL A 365 -7.62 -14.44 29.49
N ALA A 366 -7.15 -15.53 28.89
CA ALA A 366 -6.81 -15.53 27.46
C ALA A 366 -8.02 -15.20 26.56
N PHE A 367 -9.21 -15.71 26.91
CA PHE A 367 -10.43 -15.41 26.17
C PHE A 367 -10.89 -13.96 26.38
N GLN A 368 -10.85 -13.46 27.62
CA GLN A 368 -11.13 -12.07 27.90
C GLN A 368 -10.16 -11.12 27.17
N LEU A 369 -8.88 -11.47 27.10
CA LEU A 369 -7.86 -10.70 26.39
C LEU A 369 -8.16 -10.64 24.88
N GLN A 370 -8.52 -11.77 24.27
CA GLN A 370 -8.93 -11.83 22.85
C GLN A 370 -10.14 -10.95 22.56
N THR A 371 -11.15 -10.98 23.42
CA THR A 371 -12.45 -10.28 23.18
C THR A 371 -12.39 -8.80 23.55
N GLN A 372 -11.78 -8.44 24.68
CA GLN A 372 -11.88 -7.09 25.24
C GLN A 372 -10.68 -6.19 24.87
N VAL A 373 -9.47 -6.76 24.84
CA VAL A 373 -8.24 -5.99 24.54
C VAL A 373 -7.90 -6.04 23.05
N MET A 374 -7.93 -7.24 22.46
CA MET A 374 -7.62 -7.44 21.04
C MET A 374 -8.83 -7.25 20.12
N ARG A 375 -10.06 -7.25 20.69
CA ARG A 375 -11.34 -7.07 19.97
C ARG A 375 -11.54 -8.09 18.83
N LEU A 376 -11.04 -9.29 19.00
CA LEU A 376 -11.24 -10.37 18.04
C LEU A 376 -12.71 -10.84 18.05
N SER A 377 -13.20 -11.26 16.90
CA SER A 377 -14.58 -11.75 16.74
C SER A 377 -14.69 -12.89 15.73
N GLY A 378 -15.78 -13.62 15.78
CA GLY A 378 -16.06 -14.69 14.82
C GLY A 378 -14.99 -15.79 14.81
N THR A 379 -14.52 -16.15 13.63
CA THR A 379 -13.54 -17.23 13.41
C THR A 379 -12.12 -16.91 13.91
N ALA A 380 -11.84 -15.64 14.22
CA ALA A 380 -10.55 -15.24 14.80
C ALA A 380 -10.44 -15.57 16.30
N LEU A 381 -11.57 -15.80 16.99
CA LEU A 381 -11.58 -16.21 18.39
C LEU A 381 -11.28 -17.68 18.55
N ILE A 382 -10.44 -18.02 19.52
CA ILE A 382 -10.14 -19.41 19.87
C ILE A 382 -10.64 -19.65 21.30
N PRO A 383 -11.72 -20.43 21.46
CA PRO A 383 -12.27 -20.77 22.77
C PRO A 383 -11.43 -21.81 23.51
N ALA A 384 -11.70 -21.93 24.81
CA ALA A 384 -11.10 -22.96 25.64
C ALA A 384 -11.49 -24.37 25.17
N ARG A 385 -10.55 -25.29 25.19
CA ARG A 385 -10.83 -26.72 25.00
C ARG A 385 -11.53 -27.27 26.25
N ARG A 386 -12.62 -27.99 26.09
CA ARG A 386 -13.45 -28.54 27.19
C ARG A 386 -13.90 -27.48 28.21
N GLY A 387 -13.95 -26.22 27.82
CA GLY A 387 -14.41 -25.12 28.65
C GLY A 387 -13.35 -24.48 29.56
N ILE A 388 -12.24 -25.12 29.83
CA ILE A 388 -11.19 -24.63 30.76
C ILE A 388 -9.75 -24.78 30.22
N ASP A 389 -9.49 -25.80 29.39
CA ASP A 389 -8.14 -26.15 28.96
C ASP A 389 -7.65 -25.25 27.81
N PHE A 390 -6.33 -25.10 27.72
CA PHE A 390 -5.70 -24.45 26.58
C PHE A 390 -5.93 -25.29 25.30
N PRO A 391 -6.31 -24.67 24.19
CA PRO A 391 -6.60 -25.37 22.92
C PRO A 391 -5.33 -25.83 22.19
N LEU A 392 -4.17 -25.27 22.54
CA LEU A 392 -2.86 -25.56 21.96
C LEU A 392 -2.05 -26.45 22.90
N THR A 393 -1.12 -27.25 22.35
CA THR A 393 -0.12 -27.96 23.11
C THR A 393 0.98 -27.01 23.59
N GLU A 394 1.76 -27.44 24.61
CA GLU A 394 2.85 -26.60 25.11
C GLU A 394 3.90 -26.29 24.05
N ASP A 395 4.22 -27.24 23.18
CA ASP A 395 5.19 -27.06 22.09
C ASP A 395 4.66 -26.04 21.05
N GLU A 396 3.36 -26.10 20.71
CA GLU A 396 2.72 -25.10 19.84
C GLU A 396 2.74 -23.71 20.47
N MET A 397 2.45 -23.62 21.77
CA MET A 397 2.47 -22.33 22.47
C MET A 397 3.89 -21.73 22.53
N ARG A 398 4.92 -22.53 22.80
CA ARG A 398 6.32 -22.11 22.73
C ARG A 398 6.70 -21.66 21.32
N TRP A 399 6.30 -22.40 20.30
CA TRP A 399 6.55 -22.05 18.92
C TRP A 399 5.90 -20.72 18.53
N HIS A 400 4.65 -20.45 18.93
CA HIS A 400 4.01 -19.18 18.69
C HIS A 400 4.70 -17.99 19.39
N LEU A 401 5.24 -18.21 20.60
CA LEU A 401 5.98 -17.17 21.32
C LEU A 401 7.34 -16.85 20.68
N SER A 402 7.99 -17.83 20.05
CA SER A 402 9.28 -17.62 19.39
C SER A 402 9.22 -16.60 18.24
N PHE A 403 8.08 -16.44 17.55
CA PHE A 403 7.87 -15.39 16.54
C PHE A 403 7.94 -13.96 17.11
N PHE A 404 7.70 -13.83 18.40
CA PHE A 404 7.72 -12.54 19.11
C PHE A 404 8.97 -12.38 19.97
N GLU A 405 9.97 -13.26 19.79
CA GLU A 405 11.23 -13.27 20.54
C GLU A 405 11.02 -13.50 22.06
N ILE A 406 9.96 -14.20 22.43
CA ILE A 406 9.65 -14.57 23.81
C ILE A 406 10.08 -16.01 24.03
N SER A 407 11.18 -16.19 24.79
CA SER A 407 11.79 -17.49 25.12
C SER A 407 11.22 -18.12 26.39
#